data_410c90d04e38c3d3193b545ba4c01f26
#
_entry.id   410c90d04e38c3d3193b545ba4c01f26
#
_cell.length_a   1.000
_cell.length_b   1.000
_cell.length_c   1.000
_cell.angle_alpha   90.00
_cell.angle_beta   90.00
_cell.angle_gamma   90.00
#
_symmetry.space_group_name_H-M   'P 1'
#
loop_
_entity.id
_entity.type
_entity.pdbx_description
1 polymer ?
#
loop_
_entity_poly.entity_id
_entity_poly.type
_entity_poly.pdbx_seq_one_letter_code
_entity_poly.pdbx_strand_id
1 'polypeptide(L)'
;MADVKNRRWGRLVALGVTLAVLVPLGFLWATSLVPGEYNPAEMGYADHGGGPSMDHEHHHAGMSVDDLAGPKTGTPNVDVTLVARKQKFQLASGETIDGYTVNGTSPGPLIRARVGDLVQVTFVNESVKDGATLHWHGIDVPNAEDGVAGVTQDAVPVGGKHVYRFKAPEAGTYWYHSHQVSSDEVKGGLFGPIVIASPSPGEVVAAIHTYDGKRTINGRTGTGRADVPAGTTARVRVINTDNAILRVGLIGTPYRVVAVDGRDVHGPTAVTAAYPLPAGGRVDLEAVVPAGGMRLVAGTSALSLGIGPAGAEPPGGDLPGDSVDLLKYGTPAPIGFDPAKADRNFEYRIGRRPGFLDGMPGLWWTINGHKFPDVPMYMVAEGDVVRMKISNTSGQAHPMHLHGHHAVVLSRNGIAATGSPWWVDTLEVGNKETYEIAFVADNPGLWMDHCHNLPHASEGLMTHLMYEGVTTPYRVGGDSHNEPE
;
A
#
# COMPACT_ATOMS: atom_id res chain seq x y z
N MET A 1 8.74 71.31 6.49
CA MET A 1 9.38 70.48 5.42
C MET A 1 9.98 69.16 5.96
N ALA A 2 10.47 69.05 7.18
CA ALA A 2 11.04 67.81 7.73
C ALA A 2 10.00 66.71 7.93
N ASP A 3 8.77 66.99 8.30
CA ASP A 3 7.71 66.00 8.59
C ASP A 3 7.20 65.26 7.35
N VAL A 4 7.17 65.93 6.17
CA VAL A 4 6.78 65.29 4.89
C VAL A 4 7.83 64.37 4.39
N LYS A 5 9.12 64.65 4.66
CA LYS A 5 10.26 63.82 4.25
C LYS A 5 10.31 62.53 5.07
N ASN A 6 10.04 62.60 6.37
CA ASN A 6 9.99 61.43 7.25
C ASN A 6 8.80 60.53 6.91
N ARG A 7 7.64 61.03 6.52
CA ARG A 7 6.48 60.25 6.11
C ARG A 7 6.74 59.55 4.77
N ARG A 8 7.47 60.17 3.84
CA ARG A 8 7.85 59.51 2.57
C ARG A 8 8.85 58.40 2.81
N TRP A 9 9.84 58.60 3.67
CA TRP A 9 10.80 57.54 4.04
C TRP A 9 10.12 56.35 4.75
N GLY A 10 9.22 56.62 5.70
CA GLY A 10 8.45 55.56 6.35
C GLY A 10 7.62 54.70 5.37
N ARG A 11 7.03 55.34 4.36
CA ARG A 11 6.29 54.62 3.29
C ARG A 11 7.19 53.81 2.38
N LEU A 12 8.36 54.29 2.03
CA LEU A 12 9.32 53.55 1.21
C LEU A 12 9.91 52.36 1.98
N VAL A 13 10.20 52.52 3.27
CA VAL A 13 10.64 51.43 4.15
C VAL A 13 9.52 50.39 4.29
N ALA A 14 8.30 50.81 4.55
CA ALA A 14 7.14 49.91 4.62
C ALA A 14 6.93 49.15 3.32
N LEU A 15 7.02 49.81 2.16
CA LEU A 15 6.93 49.19 0.84
C LEU A 15 8.05 48.18 0.63
N GLY A 16 9.30 48.57 0.98
CA GLY A 16 10.47 47.69 0.84
C GLY A 16 10.35 46.41 1.69
N VAL A 17 9.89 46.56 2.95
CA VAL A 17 9.63 45.42 3.85
C VAL A 17 8.51 44.54 3.30
N THR A 18 7.41 45.16 2.83
CA THR A 18 6.29 44.43 2.23
C THR A 18 6.75 43.59 1.01
N LEU A 19 7.50 44.22 0.10
CA LEU A 19 8.03 43.52 -1.08
C LEU A 19 9.05 42.43 -0.70
N ALA A 20 9.90 42.67 0.30
CA ALA A 20 10.85 41.68 0.80
C ALA A 20 10.17 40.43 1.38
N VAL A 21 8.91 40.55 1.82
CA VAL A 21 8.11 39.40 2.29
C VAL A 21 7.25 38.82 1.16
N LEU A 22 6.54 39.66 0.41
CA LEU A 22 5.57 39.18 -0.59
C LEU A 22 6.24 38.56 -1.82
N VAL A 23 7.41 39.06 -2.25
CA VAL A 23 8.09 38.52 -3.44
C VAL A 23 8.57 37.08 -3.19
N PRO A 24 9.27 36.76 -2.09
CA PRO A 24 9.62 35.37 -1.79
C PRO A 24 8.41 34.45 -1.59
N LEU A 25 7.37 34.94 -0.91
CA LEU A 25 6.14 34.17 -0.73
C LEU A 25 5.43 33.91 -2.07
N GLY A 26 5.33 34.91 -2.94
CA GLY A 26 4.78 34.76 -4.28
C GLY A 26 5.60 33.79 -5.14
N PHE A 27 6.94 33.85 -5.02
CA PHE A 27 7.81 32.88 -5.70
C PHE A 27 7.60 31.47 -5.17
N LEU A 28 7.59 31.27 -3.85
CA LEU A 28 7.34 29.97 -3.23
C LEU A 28 5.95 29.42 -3.58
N TRP A 29 4.96 30.29 -3.68
CA TRP A 29 3.62 29.92 -4.12
C TRP A 29 3.62 29.49 -5.59
N ALA A 30 4.19 30.29 -6.48
CA ALA A 30 4.20 30.00 -7.92
C ALA A 30 5.00 28.72 -8.25
N THR A 31 6.11 28.45 -7.52
CA THR A 31 6.92 27.24 -7.70
C THR A 31 6.33 26.00 -7.03
N SER A 32 5.23 26.14 -6.29
CA SER A 32 4.54 25.02 -5.65
C SER A 32 3.38 24.47 -6.48
N LEU A 33 3.01 25.15 -7.57
CA LEU A 33 1.91 24.71 -8.42
C LEU A 33 2.30 23.41 -9.13
N VAL A 34 1.47 22.40 -8.97
CA VAL A 34 1.60 21.14 -9.69
C VAL A 34 1.10 21.35 -11.12
N PRO A 35 1.80 20.90 -12.16
CA PRO A 35 1.26 20.93 -13.50
C PRO A 35 -0.10 20.24 -13.55
N GLY A 36 -1.08 20.86 -14.24
CA GLY A 36 -2.42 20.27 -14.39
C GLY A 36 -2.43 18.94 -15.14
N GLU A 37 -1.32 18.62 -15.82
CA GLU A 37 -1.05 17.35 -16.48
C GLU A 37 0.45 17.10 -16.47
N TYR A 38 0.87 15.89 -16.10
CA TYR A 38 2.29 15.49 -16.12
C TYR A 38 2.48 13.99 -16.40
N ASN A 39 3.68 13.66 -16.90
CA ASN A 39 4.09 12.28 -17.09
C ASN A 39 4.81 11.80 -15.80
N PRO A 40 4.33 10.74 -15.12
CA PRO A 40 4.98 10.25 -13.90
C PRO A 40 6.41 9.75 -14.13
N ALA A 41 6.77 9.30 -15.33
CA ALA A 41 8.15 8.91 -15.66
C ALA A 41 9.13 10.11 -15.75
N GLU A 42 8.62 11.33 -15.78
CA GLU A 42 9.40 12.57 -15.85
C GLU A 42 9.31 13.40 -14.56
N MET A 43 8.69 12.84 -13.51
CA MET A 43 8.44 13.53 -12.25
C MET A 43 9.71 13.56 -11.38
N GLY A 44 9.92 14.67 -10.66
CA GLY A 44 10.98 14.80 -9.67
C GLY A 44 12.40 14.77 -10.27
N TYR A 45 13.30 14.06 -9.60
CA TYR A 45 14.69 13.92 -10.03
C TYR A 45 15.18 12.47 -9.90
N ALA A 46 16.00 12.04 -10.87
CA ALA A 46 16.57 10.70 -10.86
C ALA A 46 17.59 10.54 -9.71
N ASP A 47 17.39 9.51 -8.88
CA ASP A 47 18.38 9.05 -7.89
C ASP A 47 18.86 7.65 -8.31
N HIS A 48 20.13 7.51 -8.63
CA HIS A 48 20.72 6.25 -9.08
C HIS A 48 21.33 5.43 -7.93
N GLY A 49 21.18 5.86 -6.67
CA GLY A 49 21.67 5.11 -5.51
C GLY A 49 23.18 4.84 -5.51
N GLY A 50 23.97 5.68 -6.19
CA GLY A 50 25.42 5.49 -6.37
C GLY A 50 25.81 4.45 -7.42
N GLY A 51 24.83 3.81 -8.08
CA GLY A 51 25.08 2.94 -9.23
C GLY A 51 25.34 3.75 -10.52
N PRO A 52 25.72 3.08 -11.62
CA PRO A 52 25.92 3.74 -12.90
C PRO A 52 24.58 4.32 -13.40
N SER A 53 24.64 5.55 -13.95
CA SER A 53 23.58 6.02 -14.86
C SER A 53 23.87 5.44 -16.24
N MET A 54 22.87 4.90 -16.92
CA MET A 54 23.05 4.52 -18.33
C MET A 54 23.32 5.81 -19.13
N ASP A 55 24.50 5.89 -19.74
CA ASP A 55 24.81 6.95 -20.69
C ASP A 55 23.82 6.91 -21.84
N HIS A 56 23.29 8.06 -22.24
CA HIS A 56 22.29 8.24 -23.31
C HIS A 56 22.71 7.72 -24.70
N GLU A 57 23.86 7.08 -24.85
CA GLU A 57 24.37 6.54 -26.11
C GLU A 57 23.93 5.11 -26.45
N HIS A 58 23.36 4.37 -25.48
CA HIS A 58 22.70 3.10 -25.77
C HIS A 58 21.18 3.29 -25.81
N HIS A 59 20.72 3.85 -26.92
CA HIS A 59 19.32 3.89 -27.29
C HIS A 59 18.75 2.46 -27.44
N HIS A 60 18.45 1.81 -26.35
CA HIS A 60 17.30 0.92 -26.37
C HIS A 60 16.07 1.85 -26.52
N ALA A 61 15.34 1.71 -27.62
CA ALA A 61 14.01 2.31 -27.72
C ALA A 61 13.28 2.02 -26.41
N GLY A 62 12.87 3.07 -25.66
CA GLY A 62 12.34 2.92 -24.32
C GLY A 62 11.25 1.87 -24.30
N MET A 63 11.32 0.94 -23.35
CA MET A 63 10.31 -0.09 -23.14
C MET A 63 9.07 0.59 -22.56
N SER A 64 7.95 0.56 -23.26
CA SER A 64 6.69 1.08 -22.73
C SER A 64 6.17 0.17 -21.62
N VAL A 65 5.52 0.74 -20.60
CA VAL A 65 4.77 -0.05 -19.61
C VAL A 65 3.77 -1.01 -20.30
N ASP A 66 3.19 -0.64 -21.45
CA ASP A 66 2.27 -1.49 -22.22
C ASP A 66 2.93 -2.77 -22.78
N ASP A 67 4.25 -2.76 -22.95
CA ASP A 67 5.02 -3.91 -23.40
C ASP A 67 5.26 -4.91 -22.25
N LEU A 68 5.15 -4.45 -21.01
CA LEU A 68 5.30 -5.23 -19.78
C LEU A 68 3.96 -5.84 -19.34
N ALA A 69 3.23 -6.41 -20.31
CA ALA A 69 1.90 -6.97 -20.09
C ALA A 69 1.95 -8.47 -19.72
N GLY A 70 0.92 -8.91 -19.02
CA GLY A 70 0.69 -10.31 -18.75
C GLY A 70 0.38 -11.14 -20.01
N PRO A 71 0.14 -12.46 -19.89
CA PRO A 71 -0.11 -13.34 -21.02
C PRO A 71 -1.33 -12.91 -21.82
N LYS A 72 -1.15 -12.50 -23.09
CA LYS A 72 -2.24 -12.07 -24.00
C LYS A 72 -3.11 -13.23 -24.48
N THR A 73 -2.65 -14.46 -24.39
CA THR A 73 -3.31 -15.69 -24.88
C THR A 73 -3.40 -16.75 -23.80
N GLY A 74 -4.21 -17.76 -24.04
CA GLY A 74 -4.47 -18.86 -23.11
C GLY A 74 -5.85 -18.78 -22.46
N THR A 75 -6.42 -19.92 -22.12
CA THR A 75 -7.67 -20.01 -21.39
C THR A 75 -7.41 -19.69 -19.91
N PRO A 76 -8.07 -18.71 -19.30
CA PRO A 76 -7.87 -18.41 -17.89
C PRO A 76 -8.35 -19.58 -17.02
N ASN A 77 -7.61 -19.85 -15.95
CA ASN A 77 -8.00 -20.78 -14.88
C ASN A 77 -9.02 -20.11 -13.94
N VAL A 78 -8.87 -18.78 -13.75
CA VAL A 78 -9.76 -17.94 -12.99
C VAL A 78 -10.23 -16.81 -13.90
N ASP A 79 -11.52 -16.77 -14.18
CA ASP A 79 -12.15 -15.73 -15.02
C ASP A 79 -13.31 -15.12 -14.25
N VAL A 80 -13.14 -13.85 -13.84
CA VAL A 80 -14.10 -13.13 -13.01
C VAL A 80 -14.44 -11.76 -13.60
N THR A 81 -15.67 -11.32 -13.40
CA THR A 81 -16.08 -9.96 -13.70
C THR A 81 -16.35 -9.21 -12.40
N LEU A 82 -15.68 -8.07 -12.24
CA LEU A 82 -15.85 -7.16 -11.11
C LEU A 82 -16.49 -5.87 -11.60
N VAL A 83 -17.65 -5.53 -11.03
CA VAL A 83 -18.45 -4.36 -11.40
C VAL A 83 -18.42 -3.35 -10.27
N ALA A 84 -17.77 -2.22 -10.50
CA ALA A 84 -17.71 -1.11 -9.54
C ALA A 84 -18.94 -0.21 -9.65
N ARG A 85 -19.53 0.13 -8.49
CA ARG A 85 -20.68 1.03 -8.39
C ARG A 85 -20.54 1.99 -7.22
N LYS A 86 -20.88 3.25 -7.44
CA LYS A 86 -21.22 4.19 -6.37
C LYS A 86 -22.69 4.02 -6.02
N GLN A 87 -22.97 3.54 -4.80
CA GLN A 87 -24.34 3.28 -4.36
C GLN A 87 -24.46 3.18 -2.84
N LYS A 88 -25.70 3.24 -2.33
CA LYS A 88 -25.97 2.83 -0.95
C LYS A 88 -26.01 1.32 -0.86
N PHE A 89 -25.34 0.77 0.16
CA PHE A 89 -25.32 -0.66 0.45
C PHE A 89 -25.42 -0.91 1.95
N GLN A 90 -25.79 -2.14 2.32
CA GLN A 90 -25.86 -2.53 3.72
C GLN A 90 -24.64 -3.35 4.12
N LEU A 91 -24.05 -3.00 5.25
CA LEU A 91 -23.07 -3.82 5.93
C LEU A 91 -23.71 -5.13 6.42
N ALA A 92 -22.90 -6.16 6.64
CA ALA A 92 -23.38 -7.45 7.19
C ALA A 92 -24.00 -7.31 8.60
N SER A 93 -23.77 -6.20 9.30
CA SER A 93 -24.40 -5.83 10.57
C SER A 93 -25.68 -5.00 10.42
N GLY A 94 -26.09 -4.63 9.19
CA GLY A 94 -27.35 -3.97 8.89
C GLY A 94 -27.28 -2.46 8.67
N GLU A 95 -26.14 -1.82 8.96
CA GLU A 95 -25.95 -0.37 8.72
C GLU A 95 -25.90 -0.06 7.23
N THR A 96 -26.47 1.06 6.83
CA THR A 96 -26.42 1.55 5.44
C THR A 96 -25.26 2.51 5.27
N ILE A 97 -24.43 2.27 4.27
CA ILE A 97 -23.30 3.09 3.86
C ILE A 97 -23.59 3.70 2.49
N ASP A 98 -23.24 4.97 2.30
CA ASP A 98 -23.19 5.61 0.99
C ASP A 98 -21.74 5.58 0.50
N GLY A 99 -21.41 4.63 -0.37
CA GLY A 99 -20.02 4.37 -0.72
C GLY A 99 -19.89 3.66 -2.06
N TYR A 100 -18.88 2.81 -2.14
CA TYR A 100 -18.58 2.04 -3.35
C TYR A 100 -18.72 0.54 -3.08
N THR A 101 -19.08 -0.19 -4.10
CA THR A 101 -19.22 -1.64 -4.03
C THR A 101 -18.57 -2.29 -5.23
N VAL A 102 -18.10 -3.52 -5.05
CA VAL A 102 -17.73 -4.42 -6.13
C VAL A 102 -18.73 -5.56 -6.17
N ASN A 103 -19.40 -5.74 -7.30
CA ASN A 103 -20.51 -6.70 -7.48
C ASN A 103 -21.63 -6.54 -6.43
N GLY A 104 -21.88 -5.30 -6.00
CA GLY A 104 -22.97 -4.95 -5.09
C GLY A 104 -22.65 -5.11 -3.60
N THR A 105 -21.43 -5.48 -3.24
CA THR A 105 -20.98 -5.65 -1.85
C THR A 105 -19.68 -4.90 -1.56
N SER A 106 -19.44 -4.62 -0.28
CA SER A 106 -18.13 -4.21 0.23
C SER A 106 -17.91 -4.89 1.60
N PRO A 107 -16.79 -5.61 1.80
CA PRO A 107 -15.79 -5.93 0.78
C PRO A 107 -16.40 -6.59 -0.45
N GLY A 108 -15.73 -6.38 -1.61
CA GLY A 108 -16.05 -7.08 -2.85
C GLY A 108 -15.76 -8.58 -2.78
N PRO A 109 -16.07 -9.35 -3.84
CA PRO A 109 -15.90 -10.79 -3.86
C PRO A 109 -14.46 -11.23 -3.58
N LEU A 110 -14.30 -12.31 -2.81
CA LEU A 110 -13.03 -12.99 -2.65
C LEU A 110 -12.64 -13.67 -3.97
N ILE A 111 -11.50 -13.28 -4.56
CA ILE A 111 -10.89 -13.97 -5.69
C ILE A 111 -10.01 -15.10 -5.14
N ARG A 112 -10.13 -16.30 -5.73
CA ARG A 112 -9.29 -17.44 -5.39
C ARG A 112 -8.56 -17.95 -6.62
N ALA A 113 -7.25 -18.14 -6.47
CA ALA A 113 -6.39 -18.73 -7.48
C ALA A 113 -5.39 -19.71 -6.82
N ARG A 114 -4.72 -20.49 -7.64
CA ARG A 114 -3.55 -21.30 -7.26
C ARG A 114 -2.31 -20.72 -7.92
N VAL A 115 -1.16 -21.01 -7.36
CA VAL A 115 0.12 -20.65 -7.99
C VAL A 115 0.18 -21.19 -9.41
N GLY A 116 0.55 -20.33 -10.35
CA GLY A 116 0.62 -20.64 -11.78
C GLY A 116 -0.69 -20.49 -12.55
N ASP A 117 -1.84 -20.33 -11.87
CA ASP A 117 -3.12 -20.05 -12.54
C ASP A 117 -3.04 -18.75 -13.36
N LEU A 118 -3.58 -18.80 -14.58
CA LEU A 118 -3.85 -17.60 -15.36
C LEU A 118 -5.14 -16.98 -14.83
N VAL A 119 -5.01 -15.82 -14.22
CA VAL A 119 -6.11 -15.01 -13.70
C VAL A 119 -6.50 -13.97 -14.75
N GLN A 120 -7.78 -13.91 -15.08
CA GLN A 120 -8.37 -12.87 -15.89
C GLN A 120 -9.45 -12.17 -15.09
N VAL A 121 -9.36 -10.85 -14.98
CA VAL A 121 -10.37 -10.02 -14.34
C VAL A 121 -10.89 -9.00 -15.32
N THR A 122 -12.16 -9.10 -15.67
CA THR A 122 -12.86 -8.05 -16.42
C THR A 122 -13.43 -7.05 -15.42
N PHE A 123 -12.81 -5.90 -15.32
CA PHE A 123 -13.28 -4.78 -14.50
C PHE A 123 -14.23 -3.91 -15.30
N VAL A 124 -15.37 -3.59 -14.73
CA VAL A 124 -16.39 -2.72 -15.33
C VAL A 124 -16.73 -1.60 -14.36
N ASN A 125 -16.57 -0.37 -14.79
CA ASN A 125 -17.05 0.79 -14.05
C ASN A 125 -18.48 1.13 -14.50
N GLU A 126 -19.47 0.85 -13.65
CA GLU A 126 -20.87 1.13 -13.99
C GLU A 126 -21.31 2.54 -13.59
N SER A 127 -20.79 3.09 -12.46
CA SER A 127 -21.26 4.38 -11.96
C SER A 127 -20.28 5.17 -11.09
N VAL A 128 -18.99 4.81 -11.03
CA VAL A 128 -17.96 5.58 -10.33
C VAL A 128 -17.54 6.72 -11.24
N LYS A 129 -17.94 7.96 -10.91
CA LYS A 129 -17.87 9.12 -11.82
C LYS A 129 -16.45 9.59 -12.10
N ASP A 130 -15.57 9.48 -11.10
CA ASP A 130 -14.19 9.93 -11.20
C ASP A 130 -13.29 8.91 -11.92
N GLY A 131 -13.90 7.87 -12.52
CA GLY A 131 -13.19 6.71 -13.04
C GLY A 131 -12.87 5.72 -11.92
N ALA A 132 -12.30 4.58 -12.23
CA ALA A 132 -11.80 3.62 -11.25
C ALA A 132 -10.81 2.66 -11.91
N THR A 133 -9.92 2.05 -11.12
CA THR A 133 -9.01 1.00 -11.56
C THR A 133 -9.00 -0.15 -10.56
N LEU A 134 -8.18 -1.18 -10.78
CA LEU A 134 -7.87 -2.19 -9.78
C LEU A 134 -6.38 -2.41 -9.71
N HIS A 135 -5.81 -2.12 -8.56
CA HIS A 135 -4.46 -2.51 -8.17
C HIS A 135 -4.48 -3.83 -7.40
N TRP A 136 -3.46 -4.65 -7.59
CA TRP A 136 -3.32 -6.01 -7.01
C TRP A 136 -2.32 -5.98 -5.87
N HIS A 137 -2.71 -5.39 -4.75
CA HIS A 137 -1.85 -5.09 -3.63
C HIS A 137 -1.09 -6.33 -3.12
N GLY A 138 0.22 -6.27 -3.26
CA GLY A 138 1.18 -7.29 -2.84
C GLY A 138 1.40 -8.44 -3.82
N ILE A 139 0.77 -8.43 -4.98
CA ILE A 139 1.04 -9.41 -6.04
C ILE A 139 2.04 -8.79 -7.03
N ASP A 140 3.18 -9.46 -7.24
CA ASP A 140 4.19 -9.05 -8.21
C ASP A 140 3.68 -9.36 -9.64
N VAL A 141 2.70 -8.57 -10.09
CA VAL A 141 2.13 -8.66 -11.45
C VAL A 141 3.09 -8.05 -12.47
N PRO A 142 2.97 -8.37 -13.78
CA PRO A 142 3.60 -7.56 -14.83
C PRO A 142 3.14 -6.11 -14.75
N ASN A 143 4.02 -5.14 -15.02
CA ASN A 143 3.77 -3.72 -14.73
C ASN A 143 2.52 -3.14 -15.43
N ALA A 144 2.21 -3.55 -16.68
CA ALA A 144 0.98 -3.13 -17.36
C ALA A 144 -0.31 -3.55 -16.64
N GLU A 145 -0.23 -4.53 -15.74
CA GLU A 145 -1.37 -5.06 -14.99
C GLU A 145 -1.52 -4.41 -13.59
N ASP A 146 -0.61 -3.50 -13.21
CA ASP A 146 -0.55 -2.90 -11.86
C ASP A 146 -1.77 -2.06 -11.49
N GLY A 147 -2.45 -1.51 -12.50
CA GLY A 147 -3.74 -0.84 -12.31
C GLY A 147 -3.67 0.56 -11.68
N VAL A 148 -2.54 1.27 -11.81
CA VAL A 148 -2.38 2.64 -11.31
C VAL A 148 -2.75 3.64 -12.39
N ALA A 149 -3.77 4.46 -12.13
CA ALA A 149 -4.25 5.46 -13.06
C ALA A 149 -3.17 6.51 -13.41
N GLY A 150 -2.96 6.76 -14.70
CA GLY A 150 -1.95 7.69 -15.19
C GLY A 150 -0.52 7.19 -15.15
N VAL A 151 -0.29 5.97 -14.64
CA VAL A 151 1.05 5.33 -14.59
C VAL A 151 1.08 4.12 -15.52
N THR A 152 0.20 3.15 -15.31
CA THR A 152 0.14 1.89 -16.08
C THR A 152 -1.12 1.75 -16.93
N GLN A 153 -2.10 2.61 -16.73
CA GLN A 153 -3.35 2.67 -17.50
C GLN A 153 -4.06 3.99 -17.28
N ASP A 154 -5.10 4.27 -18.08
CA ASP A 154 -6.08 5.30 -17.76
C ASP A 154 -7.15 4.74 -16.82
N ALA A 155 -7.72 5.62 -15.98
CA ALA A 155 -8.89 5.30 -15.19
C ALA A 155 -10.07 4.88 -16.09
N VAL A 156 -10.73 3.78 -15.73
CA VAL A 156 -11.87 3.27 -16.48
C VAL A 156 -13.08 4.19 -16.25
N PRO A 157 -13.57 4.90 -17.29
CA PRO A 157 -14.69 5.82 -17.15
C PRO A 157 -16.01 5.07 -16.93
N VAL A 158 -17.06 5.79 -16.53
CA VAL A 158 -18.42 5.21 -16.41
C VAL A 158 -18.86 4.56 -17.73
N GLY A 159 -19.32 3.31 -17.64
CA GLY A 159 -19.68 2.47 -18.78
C GLY A 159 -18.50 1.80 -19.47
N GLY A 160 -17.27 2.13 -19.07
CA GLY A 160 -16.04 1.51 -19.58
C GLY A 160 -15.71 0.19 -18.92
N LYS A 161 -14.70 -0.47 -19.50
CA LYS A 161 -14.14 -1.71 -18.95
C LYS A 161 -12.65 -1.80 -19.23
N HIS A 162 -11.95 -2.54 -18.36
CA HIS A 162 -10.55 -2.95 -18.54
C HIS A 162 -10.42 -4.46 -18.25
N VAL A 163 -9.43 -5.12 -18.85
CA VAL A 163 -9.19 -6.54 -18.64
C VAL A 163 -7.76 -6.76 -18.16
N TYR A 164 -7.61 -7.16 -16.93
CA TYR A 164 -6.33 -7.54 -16.33
C TYR A 164 -6.07 -9.02 -16.57
N ARG A 165 -4.81 -9.37 -16.91
CA ARG A 165 -4.40 -10.76 -17.13
C ARG A 165 -3.00 -10.99 -16.59
N PHE A 166 -2.89 -11.82 -15.57
CA PHE A 166 -1.60 -12.18 -14.99
C PHE A 166 -1.58 -13.63 -14.52
N LYS A 167 -0.39 -14.21 -14.43
CA LYS A 167 -0.20 -15.49 -13.73
C LYS A 167 -0.07 -15.20 -12.25
N ALA A 168 -0.77 -15.96 -11.41
CA ALA A 168 -0.60 -15.94 -9.97
C ALA A 168 0.82 -16.39 -9.59
N PRO A 169 1.75 -15.48 -9.18
CA PRO A 169 3.16 -15.83 -9.10
C PRO A 169 3.47 -16.68 -7.87
N GLU A 170 2.84 -16.37 -6.74
CA GLU A 170 3.14 -16.97 -5.44
C GLU A 170 1.89 -17.20 -4.59
N ALA A 171 1.99 -18.15 -3.66
CA ALA A 171 0.93 -18.37 -2.69
C ALA A 171 0.93 -17.25 -1.64
N GLY A 172 -0.24 -16.77 -1.25
CA GLY A 172 -0.32 -15.72 -0.25
C GLY A 172 -1.73 -15.19 -0.03
N THR A 173 -1.79 -14.21 0.88
CA THR A 173 -2.97 -13.39 1.18
C THR A 173 -2.73 -12.00 0.65
N TYR A 174 -3.61 -11.56 -0.23
CA TYR A 174 -3.54 -10.32 -0.99
C TYR A 174 -4.90 -9.64 -1.00
N TRP A 175 -4.97 -8.46 -1.61
CA TRP A 175 -6.24 -7.77 -1.82
C TRP A 175 -6.19 -6.91 -3.07
N TYR A 176 -7.33 -6.55 -3.63
CA TYR A 176 -7.44 -5.60 -4.73
C TYR A 176 -8.17 -4.35 -4.26
N HIS A 177 -7.81 -3.21 -4.82
CA HIS A 177 -8.50 -1.95 -4.54
C HIS A 177 -8.31 -0.96 -5.69
N SER A 178 -9.14 0.08 -5.71
CA SER A 178 -8.97 1.14 -6.69
C SER A 178 -7.69 1.93 -6.43
N HIS A 179 -7.03 2.29 -7.53
CA HIS A 179 -5.89 3.21 -7.53
C HIS A 179 -6.16 4.40 -8.45
N GLN A 180 -7.38 4.91 -8.38
CA GLN A 180 -7.91 6.16 -8.92
C GLN A 180 -8.69 6.83 -7.80
N VAL A 181 -8.29 8.07 -7.41
CA VAL A 181 -8.80 8.77 -6.22
C VAL A 181 -8.83 7.82 -5.01
N SER A 182 -7.69 7.12 -4.82
CA SER A 182 -7.64 5.91 -3.99
C SER A 182 -8.07 6.17 -2.56
N SER A 183 -7.72 7.34 -2.00
CA SER A 183 -8.11 7.73 -0.64
C SER A 183 -9.63 7.69 -0.42
N ASP A 184 -10.41 8.16 -1.38
CA ASP A 184 -11.88 8.21 -1.24
C ASP A 184 -12.54 6.90 -1.66
N GLU A 185 -12.06 6.28 -2.75
CA GLU A 185 -12.67 5.06 -3.28
C GLU A 185 -12.42 3.85 -2.39
N VAL A 186 -11.21 3.66 -1.88
CA VAL A 186 -10.89 2.58 -0.94
C VAL A 186 -11.63 2.80 0.38
N LYS A 187 -11.58 4.01 0.94
CA LYS A 187 -12.30 4.37 2.17
C LYS A 187 -13.81 4.17 2.02
N GLY A 188 -14.34 4.42 0.83
CA GLY A 188 -15.75 4.23 0.51
C GLY A 188 -16.15 2.79 0.22
N GLY A 189 -15.18 1.85 0.05
CA GLY A 189 -15.48 0.42 -0.07
C GLY A 189 -15.09 -0.26 -1.38
N LEU A 190 -14.31 0.38 -2.28
CA LEU A 190 -13.88 -0.21 -3.56
C LEU A 190 -12.65 -1.10 -3.38
N PHE A 191 -12.81 -2.22 -2.74
CA PHE A 191 -11.76 -3.20 -2.48
C PHE A 191 -12.33 -4.60 -2.25
N GLY A 192 -11.46 -5.63 -2.30
CA GLY A 192 -11.81 -6.98 -1.92
C GLY A 192 -10.59 -7.89 -1.76
N PRO A 193 -10.73 -9.03 -1.08
CA PRO A 193 -9.63 -9.95 -0.80
C PRO A 193 -9.27 -10.82 -2.00
N ILE A 194 -7.99 -11.25 -2.06
CA ILE A 194 -7.47 -12.27 -2.96
C ILE A 194 -6.70 -13.31 -2.13
N VAL A 195 -6.92 -14.57 -2.43
CA VAL A 195 -6.15 -15.68 -1.84
C VAL A 195 -5.59 -16.55 -2.96
N ILE A 196 -4.29 -16.60 -3.05
CA ILE A 196 -3.57 -17.52 -3.94
C ILE A 196 -3.10 -18.70 -3.09
N ALA A 197 -3.86 -19.77 -3.07
CA ALA A 197 -3.57 -20.98 -2.30
C ALA A 197 -4.50 -22.12 -2.67
N SER A 198 -4.10 -23.34 -2.36
CA SER A 198 -5.05 -24.47 -2.34
C SER A 198 -6.08 -24.27 -1.23
N PRO A 199 -7.38 -24.48 -1.48
CA PRO A 199 -8.40 -24.38 -0.45
C PRO A 199 -8.12 -25.29 0.75
N SER A 200 -8.35 -24.77 1.97
CA SER A 200 -8.19 -25.51 3.23
C SER A 200 -9.50 -25.45 4.06
N PRO A 201 -9.93 -26.56 4.66
CA PRO A 201 -11.16 -26.58 5.48
C PRO A 201 -11.14 -25.62 6.68
N GLY A 202 -9.94 -25.27 7.17
CA GLY A 202 -9.75 -24.34 8.28
C GLY A 202 -9.43 -22.91 7.86
N GLU A 203 -9.63 -22.54 6.59
CA GLU A 203 -9.31 -21.20 6.13
C GLU A 203 -10.40 -20.19 6.52
N VAL A 204 -9.95 -19.07 7.12
CA VAL A 204 -10.81 -17.93 7.49
C VAL A 204 -10.18 -16.66 6.95
N VAL A 205 -10.89 -15.90 6.12
CA VAL A 205 -10.44 -14.60 5.61
C VAL A 205 -11.15 -13.48 6.37
N ALA A 206 -10.37 -12.52 6.87
CA ALA A 206 -10.83 -11.41 7.69
C ALA A 206 -10.30 -10.08 7.13
N ALA A 207 -11.07 -9.40 6.30
CA ALA A 207 -10.79 -8.05 5.84
C ALA A 207 -11.31 -7.04 6.87
N ILE A 208 -10.40 -6.22 7.43
CA ILE A 208 -10.72 -5.20 8.42
C ILE A 208 -10.81 -3.86 7.69
N HIS A 209 -11.94 -3.17 7.85
CA HIS A 209 -12.20 -1.88 7.21
C HIS A 209 -13.11 -0.99 8.04
N THR A 210 -12.92 0.33 7.93
CA THR A 210 -13.72 1.34 8.63
C THR A 210 -14.60 2.10 7.64
N TYR A 211 -15.92 1.88 7.70
CA TYR A 211 -16.92 2.63 6.94
C TYR A 211 -17.57 3.68 7.83
N ASP A 212 -17.50 4.95 7.46
CA ASP A 212 -18.09 6.08 8.21
C ASP A 212 -17.79 6.03 9.72
N GLY A 213 -16.53 5.75 10.07
CA GLY A 213 -16.06 5.64 11.46
C GLY A 213 -16.44 4.32 12.15
N LYS A 214 -17.11 3.39 11.48
CA LYS A 214 -17.49 2.07 12.02
C LYS A 214 -16.51 1.01 11.50
N ARG A 215 -15.63 0.54 12.36
CA ARG A 215 -14.71 -0.53 12.00
C ARG A 215 -15.42 -1.88 11.96
N THR A 216 -15.10 -2.66 10.94
CA THR A 216 -15.73 -3.94 10.63
C THR A 216 -14.70 -5.05 10.37
N ILE A 217 -15.12 -6.30 10.52
CA ILE A 217 -14.49 -7.47 9.91
C ILE A 217 -15.46 -8.02 8.88
N ASN A 218 -15.07 -8.07 7.61
CA ASN A 218 -15.90 -8.52 6.49
C ASN A 218 -17.26 -7.77 6.43
N GLY A 219 -17.25 -6.45 6.63
CA GLY A 219 -18.45 -5.62 6.63
C GLY A 219 -19.37 -5.81 7.85
N ARG A 220 -18.91 -6.47 8.92
CA ARG A 220 -19.68 -6.65 10.16
C ARG A 220 -19.03 -5.91 11.31
N THR A 221 -19.77 -5.04 11.98
CA THR A 221 -19.41 -4.43 13.26
C THR A 221 -19.59 -5.43 14.42
N GLY A 222 -18.86 -5.21 15.51
CA GLY A 222 -18.99 -6.03 16.72
C GLY A 222 -18.40 -7.44 16.55
N THR A 223 -19.14 -8.46 17.01
CA THR A 223 -18.66 -9.84 16.98
C THR A 223 -19.26 -10.61 15.82
N GLY A 224 -18.40 -11.10 14.92
CA GLY A 224 -18.76 -12.06 13.87
C GLY A 224 -18.50 -13.51 14.29
N ARG A 225 -18.79 -14.45 13.38
CA ARG A 225 -18.55 -15.88 13.59
C ARG A 225 -18.11 -16.58 12.30
N ALA A 226 -17.18 -17.51 12.44
CA ALA A 226 -16.77 -18.48 11.42
C ALA A 226 -16.83 -19.88 12.04
N ASP A 227 -17.58 -20.79 11.43
CA ASP A 227 -17.70 -22.17 11.90
C ASP A 227 -16.54 -23.00 11.35
N VAL A 228 -15.67 -23.45 12.26
CA VAL A 228 -14.53 -24.33 11.99
C VAL A 228 -14.53 -25.45 13.03
N PRO A 229 -14.47 -26.73 12.64
CA PRO A 229 -14.48 -27.85 13.59
C PRO A 229 -13.31 -27.80 14.56
N ALA A 230 -13.55 -28.25 15.80
CA ALA A 230 -12.48 -28.43 16.78
C ALA A 230 -11.42 -29.44 16.28
N GLY A 231 -10.17 -29.20 16.63
CA GLY A 231 -9.01 -30.01 16.18
C GLY A 231 -8.55 -29.70 14.76
N THR A 232 -9.27 -28.87 13.99
CA THR A 232 -8.81 -28.40 12.69
C THR A 232 -7.68 -27.36 12.86
N THR A 233 -6.64 -27.45 12.09
CA THR A 233 -5.66 -26.37 11.96
C THR A 233 -6.29 -25.25 11.12
N ALA A 234 -6.62 -24.14 11.77
CA ALA A 234 -7.16 -22.97 11.07
C ALA A 234 -6.05 -22.02 10.64
N ARG A 235 -6.13 -21.53 9.40
CA ARG A 235 -5.33 -20.40 8.88
C ARG A 235 -6.24 -19.18 8.76
N VAL A 236 -6.00 -18.21 9.62
CA VAL A 236 -6.76 -16.96 9.69
C VAL A 236 -5.98 -15.89 8.94
N ARG A 237 -6.48 -15.51 7.77
CA ARG A 237 -5.87 -14.54 6.86
C ARG A 237 -6.45 -13.17 7.15
N VAL A 238 -5.66 -12.31 7.73
CA VAL A 238 -6.09 -10.97 8.16
C VAL A 238 -5.52 -9.91 7.21
N ILE A 239 -6.39 -9.08 6.70
CA ILE A 239 -6.06 -7.97 5.78
C ILE A 239 -6.48 -6.67 6.45
N ASN A 240 -5.58 -5.71 6.58
CA ASN A 240 -5.89 -4.39 7.10
C ASN A 240 -6.06 -3.40 5.94
N THR A 241 -7.28 -3.08 5.58
CA THR A 241 -7.61 -2.12 4.51
C THR A 241 -7.93 -0.71 5.06
N ASP A 242 -7.68 -0.47 6.36
CA ASP A 242 -7.76 0.84 6.99
C ASP A 242 -6.52 1.70 6.71
N ASN A 243 -6.54 2.97 7.13
CA ASN A 243 -5.44 3.92 6.99
C ASN A 243 -4.51 3.97 8.21
N ALA A 244 -4.62 3.04 9.14
CA ALA A 244 -3.84 3.04 10.38
C ALA A 244 -3.46 1.61 10.79
N ILE A 245 -2.32 1.51 11.49
CA ILE A 245 -1.88 0.26 12.10
C ILE A 245 -2.91 -0.28 13.09
N LEU A 246 -3.11 -1.59 13.07
CA LEU A 246 -3.98 -2.32 13.98
C LEU A 246 -3.23 -3.40 14.73
N ARG A 247 -3.55 -3.61 16.00
CA ARG A 247 -3.11 -4.79 16.72
C ARG A 247 -4.12 -5.92 16.49
N VAL A 248 -3.66 -7.06 15.97
CA VAL A 248 -4.48 -8.24 15.73
C VAL A 248 -3.90 -9.46 16.41
N GLY A 249 -4.71 -10.46 16.69
CA GLY A 249 -4.24 -11.72 17.27
C GLY A 249 -5.39 -12.64 17.64
N LEU A 250 -5.03 -13.89 17.99
CA LEU A 250 -5.99 -14.89 18.47
C LEU A 250 -5.96 -14.97 20.00
N ILE A 251 -7.14 -15.02 20.60
CA ILE A 251 -7.32 -15.34 22.02
C ILE A 251 -8.00 -16.70 22.18
N GLY A 252 -7.72 -17.36 23.30
CA GLY A 252 -8.22 -18.71 23.58
C GLY A 252 -7.27 -19.85 23.25
N THR A 253 -6.22 -19.58 22.47
CA THR A 253 -5.15 -20.53 22.15
C THR A 253 -3.89 -19.79 21.72
N PRO A 254 -2.68 -20.31 21.98
CA PRO A 254 -1.49 -19.82 21.31
C PRO A 254 -1.59 -20.04 19.80
N TYR A 255 -0.96 -19.16 19.03
CA TYR A 255 -0.98 -19.20 17.56
C TYR A 255 0.40 -18.92 16.98
N ARG A 256 0.59 -19.22 15.72
CA ARG A 256 1.80 -18.91 14.96
C ARG A 256 1.51 -17.84 13.92
N VAL A 257 2.42 -16.90 13.72
CA VAL A 257 2.43 -16.04 12.55
C VAL A 257 3.13 -16.81 11.43
N VAL A 258 2.39 -17.27 10.44
CA VAL A 258 2.90 -18.19 9.42
C VAL A 258 3.21 -17.48 8.09
N ALA A 259 2.63 -16.30 7.84
CA ALA A 259 2.99 -15.46 6.71
C ALA A 259 2.77 -13.98 7.03
N VAL A 260 3.55 -13.12 6.40
CA VAL A 260 3.45 -11.65 6.41
C VAL A 260 3.49 -11.19 4.96
N ASP A 261 2.57 -10.31 4.58
CA ASP A 261 2.47 -9.74 3.24
C ASP A 261 2.58 -10.77 2.09
N GLY A 262 1.93 -11.92 2.30
CA GLY A 262 1.94 -13.02 1.33
C GLY A 262 3.15 -13.96 1.44
N ARG A 263 4.22 -13.59 2.13
CA ARG A 263 5.45 -14.39 2.26
C ARG A 263 5.48 -15.23 3.53
N ASP A 264 5.81 -16.51 3.40
CA ASP A 264 5.86 -17.43 4.53
C ASP A 264 6.99 -17.07 5.52
N VAL A 265 6.69 -17.20 6.81
CA VAL A 265 7.66 -17.10 7.91
C VAL A 265 8.36 -18.45 8.09
N HIS A 266 9.70 -18.44 8.09
CA HIS A 266 10.48 -19.64 8.30
C HIS A 266 10.58 -20.01 9.78
N GLY A 267 10.22 -21.25 10.14
CA GLY A 267 10.27 -21.76 11.51
C GLY A 267 9.41 -20.99 12.53
N PRO A 268 8.13 -20.70 12.24
CA PRO A 268 7.29 -19.90 13.12
C PRO A 268 7.03 -20.61 14.43
N THR A 269 7.10 -19.88 15.56
CA THR A 269 6.86 -20.40 16.91
C THR A 269 5.52 -19.92 17.46
N ALA A 270 4.98 -20.66 18.44
CA ALA A 270 3.72 -20.28 19.07
C ALA A 270 3.88 -19.02 19.94
N VAL A 271 2.95 -18.09 19.81
CA VAL A 271 2.88 -16.84 20.57
C VAL A 271 1.46 -16.60 21.10
N THR A 272 1.35 -15.69 22.06
CA THR A 272 0.07 -15.11 22.50
C THR A 272 0.07 -13.57 22.33
N ALA A 273 1.23 -12.98 22.06
CA ALA A 273 1.41 -11.54 21.83
C ALA A 273 0.64 -11.09 20.61
N ALA A 274 0.17 -9.83 20.57
CA ALA A 274 -0.52 -9.26 19.43
C ALA A 274 0.43 -8.99 18.25
N TYR A 275 -0.06 -9.09 17.03
CA TYR A 275 0.66 -8.68 15.83
C TYR A 275 0.31 -7.23 15.46
N PRO A 276 1.29 -6.33 15.27
CA PRO A 276 1.06 -4.98 14.78
C PRO A 276 0.92 -5.02 13.25
N LEU A 277 -0.30 -4.97 12.73
CA LEU A 277 -0.63 -5.07 11.31
C LEU A 277 -0.70 -3.68 10.67
N PRO A 278 0.23 -3.29 9.79
CA PRO A 278 0.20 -2.01 9.09
C PRO A 278 -1.09 -1.81 8.27
N ALA A 279 -1.42 -0.57 7.94
CA ALA A 279 -2.41 -0.29 6.90
C ALA A 279 -1.89 -0.82 5.55
N GLY A 280 -2.75 -1.49 4.79
CA GLY A 280 -2.37 -2.22 3.57
C GLY A 280 -1.78 -3.61 3.84
N GLY A 281 -1.21 -3.85 5.02
CA GLY A 281 -0.53 -5.08 5.37
C GLY A 281 -1.45 -6.29 5.53
N ARG A 282 -0.85 -7.50 5.45
CA ARG A 282 -1.54 -8.78 5.62
C ARG A 282 -0.73 -9.67 6.55
N VAL A 283 -1.44 -10.45 7.35
CA VAL A 283 -0.84 -11.46 8.22
C VAL A 283 -1.68 -12.73 8.25
N ASP A 284 -1.02 -13.88 8.15
CA ASP A 284 -1.68 -15.16 8.32
C ASP A 284 -1.32 -15.75 9.68
N LEU A 285 -2.35 -16.02 10.47
CA LEU A 285 -2.24 -16.60 11.81
C LEU A 285 -2.72 -18.05 11.74
N GLU A 286 -1.97 -18.97 12.36
CA GLU A 286 -2.30 -20.38 12.37
C GLU A 286 -2.44 -20.92 13.78
N ALA A 287 -3.52 -21.63 14.06
CA ALA A 287 -3.76 -22.30 15.33
C ALA A 287 -4.64 -23.54 15.17
N VAL A 288 -4.52 -24.48 16.10
CA VAL A 288 -5.48 -25.59 16.21
C VAL A 288 -6.71 -25.08 16.96
N VAL A 289 -7.88 -25.22 16.35
CA VAL A 289 -9.15 -24.75 16.91
C VAL A 289 -9.51 -25.55 18.17
N PRO A 290 -9.61 -24.90 19.35
CA PRO A 290 -10.04 -25.58 20.58
C PRO A 290 -11.52 -26.01 20.56
N ALA A 291 -11.91 -26.93 21.41
CA ALA A 291 -13.33 -27.34 21.56
C ALA A 291 -14.25 -26.17 21.92
N GLY A 292 -13.79 -25.21 22.73
CA GLY A 292 -14.50 -23.97 23.06
C GLY A 292 -14.37 -22.87 22.02
N GLY A 293 -13.63 -23.10 20.92
CA GLY A 293 -13.31 -22.11 19.93
C GLY A 293 -12.19 -21.15 20.35
N MET A 294 -11.83 -20.27 19.43
CA MET A 294 -10.89 -19.16 19.59
C MET A 294 -11.47 -17.90 18.99
N ARG A 295 -10.86 -16.75 19.20
CA ARG A 295 -11.37 -15.47 18.70
C ARG A 295 -10.25 -14.62 18.10
N LEU A 296 -10.43 -14.21 16.85
CA LEU A 296 -9.64 -13.11 16.26
C LEU A 296 -10.14 -11.79 16.86
N VAL A 297 -9.22 -11.00 17.40
CA VAL A 297 -9.48 -9.63 17.89
C VAL A 297 -8.74 -8.65 17.00
N ALA A 298 -9.41 -7.56 16.60
CA ALA A 298 -8.83 -6.48 15.81
C ALA A 298 -8.93 -5.14 16.55
N GLY A 299 -7.82 -4.68 17.09
CA GLY A 299 -7.74 -3.51 17.95
C GLY A 299 -8.23 -3.78 19.37
N THR A 300 -9.54 -3.87 19.58
CA THR A 300 -10.17 -4.17 20.86
C THR A 300 -11.14 -5.34 20.74
N SER A 301 -11.52 -5.96 21.87
CA SER A 301 -12.48 -7.06 21.93
C SER A 301 -13.88 -6.71 21.41
N ALA A 302 -14.16 -5.40 21.27
CA ALA A 302 -15.43 -4.91 20.68
C ALA A 302 -15.53 -5.26 19.19
N LEU A 303 -14.40 -5.41 18.48
CA LEU A 303 -14.35 -5.90 17.10
C LEU A 303 -13.65 -7.25 17.06
N SER A 304 -14.39 -8.30 16.78
CA SER A 304 -13.83 -9.65 16.83
C SER A 304 -14.57 -10.65 15.95
N LEU A 305 -13.89 -11.75 15.62
CA LEU A 305 -14.47 -12.88 14.90
C LEU A 305 -14.26 -14.16 15.73
N GLY A 306 -15.35 -14.73 16.22
CA GLY A 306 -15.32 -16.03 16.89
C GLY A 306 -15.10 -17.14 15.86
N ILE A 307 -14.15 -18.04 16.12
CA ILE A 307 -13.76 -19.16 15.25
C ILE A 307 -13.86 -20.45 16.07
N GLY A 308 -14.70 -21.38 15.65
CA GLY A 308 -14.89 -22.63 16.39
C GLY A 308 -16.05 -23.46 15.91
N PRO A 309 -16.29 -24.61 16.55
CA PRO A 309 -17.44 -25.46 16.24
C PRO A 309 -18.78 -24.71 16.36
N ALA A 310 -19.77 -25.08 15.57
CA ALA A 310 -21.11 -24.51 15.68
C ALA A 310 -21.62 -24.60 17.14
N GLY A 311 -22.12 -23.48 17.67
CA GLY A 311 -22.61 -23.39 19.06
C GLY A 311 -21.51 -23.19 20.13
N ALA A 312 -20.21 -23.26 19.80
CA ALA A 312 -19.17 -22.89 20.75
C ALA A 312 -19.23 -21.38 21.07
N GLU A 313 -18.88 -21.02 22.30
CA GLU A 313 -18.72 -19.63 22.74
C GLU A 313 -17.23 -19.32 22.91
N PRO A 314 -16.57 -18.76 21.89
CA PRO A 314 -15.16 -18.42 21.97
C PRO A 314 -14.87 -17.46 23.13
N PRO A 315 -13.71 -17.58 23.81
CA PRO A 315 -13.40 -16.77 24.98
C PRO A 315 -13.42 -15.28 24.65
N GLY A 316 -13.90 -14.47 25.59
CA GLY A 316 -13.84 -13.02 25.55
C GLY A 316 -12.48 -12.51 26.06
N GLY A 317 -12.19 -11.24 25.86
CA GLY A 317 -11.02 -10.54 26.34
C GLY A 317 -10.32 -9.73 25.28
N ASP A 318 -9.40 -8.87 25.73
CA ASP A 318 -8.55 -8.05 24.86
C ASP A 318 -7.21 -8.74 24.58
N LEU A 319 -6.51 -8.27 23.57
CA LEU A 319 -5.17 -8.72 23.24
C LEU A 319 -4.19 -8.35 24.34
N PRO A 320 -3.16 -9.17 24.61
CA PRO A 320 -2.07 -8.83 25.52
C PRO A 320 -1.37 -7.52 25.11
N GLY A 321 -0.70 -6.87 26.08
CA GLY A 321 0.08 -5.66 25.84
C GLY A 321 1.28 -5.87 24.92
N ASP A 322 1.86 -7.07 24.94
CA ASP A 322 3.04 -7.43 24.18
C ASP A 322 2.74 -7.53 22.67
N SER A 323 3.77 -7.29 21.86
CA SER A 323 3.72 -7.42 20.41
C SER A 323 4.76 -8.40 19.88
N VAL A 324 4.42 -9.11 18.82
CA VAL A 324 5.36 -9.92 18.06
C VAL A 324 6.42 -9.02 17.44
N ASP A 325 7.70 -9.35 17.64
CA ASP A 325 8.83 -8.64 17.03
C ASP A 325 9.42 -9.48 15.89
N LEU A 326 9.11 -9.12 14.66
CA LEU A 326 9.55 -9.83 13.46
C LEU A 326 11.05 -9.80 13.23
N LEU A 327 11.80 -8.86 13.83
CA LEU A 327 13.28 -8.92 13.79
C LEU A 327 13.85 -10.18 14.44
N LYS A 328 13.09 -10.81 15.35
CA LYS A 328 13.54 -11.96 16.15
C LYS A 328 12.64 -13.19 16.00
N TYR A 329 11.48 -13.03 15.34
CA TYR A 329 10.49 -14.09 15.25
C TYR A 329 10.87 -15.11 14.17
N GLY A 330 10.61 -16.40 14.45
CA GLY A 330 10.97 -17.50 13.56
C GLY A 330 12.46 -17.88 13.62
N THR A 331 12.95 -18.51 12.59
CA THR A 331 14.35 -18.95 12.46
C THR A 331 15.00 -18.39 11.21
N PRO A 332 16.31 -18.08 11.23
CA PRO A 332 17.01 -17.59 10.06
C PRO A 332 16.90 -18.54 8.86
N ALA A 333 16.81 -17.96 7.66
CA ALA A 333 16.86 -18.68 6.40
C ALA A 333 17.58 -17.82 5.33
N PRO A 334 18.11 -18.43 4.26
CA PRO A 334 18.68 -17.69 3.13
C PRO A 334 17.64 -16.76 2.50
N ILE A 335 18.09 -15.57 2.07
CA ILE A 335 17.25 -14.60 1.34
C ILE A 335 17.46 -14.62 -0.17
N GLY A 336 18.42 -15.42 -0.67
CA GLY A 336 18.66 -15.62 -2.09
C GLY A 336 19.68 -14.66 -2.72
N PHE A 337 20.06 -13.59 -2.06
CA PHE A 337 21.03 -12.60 -2.53
C PHE A 337 21.86 -12.03 -1.36
N ASP A 338 22.91 -11.26 -1.67
CA ASP A 338 23.83 -10.66 -0.66
C ASP A 338 23.60 -9.13 -0.59
N PRO A 339 22.88 -8.61 0.44
CA PRO A 339 22.65 -7.17 0.58
C PRO A 339 23.92 -6.33 0.78
N ALA A 340 25.04 -6.97 1.16
CA ALA A 340 26.32 -6.27 1.29
C ALA A 340 26.94 -5.92 -0.07
N LYS A 341 26.45 -6.54 -1.15
CA LYS A 341 26.86 -6.28 -2.52
C LYS A 341 25.81 -5.51 -3.30
N ALA A 342 25.12 -4.59 -2.62
CA ALA A 342 24.08 -3.79 -3.27
C ALA A 342 24.66 -2.94 -4.41
N ASP A 343 24.03 -3.01 -5.57
CA ASP A 343 24.33 -2.20 -6.76
C ASP A 343 23.80 -0.78 -6.58
N ARG A 344 22.68 -0.65 -5.87
CA ARG A 344 22.02 0.63 -5.56
C ARG A 344 21.84 0.78 -4.06
N ASN A 345 22.19 1.94 -3.53
CA ASN A 345 22.03 2.30 -2.12
C ASN A 345 21.23 3.60 -2.02
N PHE A 346 19.98 3.52 -1.61
CA PHE A 346 19.09 4.67 -1.52
C PHE A 346 18.92 5.16 -0.08
N GLU A 347 18.78 6.47 0.07
CA GLU A 347 18.25 7.12 1.28
C GLU A 347 16.80 7.49 1.04
N TYR A 348 15.92 7.15 1.97
CA TYR A 348 14.50 7.49 1.95
C TYR A 348 14.13 8.17 3.28
N ARG A 349 14.25 9.48 3.33
CA ARG A 349 13.97 10.24 4.55
C ARG A 349 12.60 10.88 4.49
N ILE A 350 11.66 10.34 5.28
CA ILE A 350 10.32 10.88 5.44
C ILE A 350 10.36 12.03 6.45
N GLY A 351 9.87 13.19 6.04
CA GLY A 351 9.83 14.38 6.87
C GLY A 351 8.61 15.25 6.59
N ARG A 352 8.59 16.43 7.20
CA ARG A 352 7.58 17.48 6.95
C ARG A 352 8.24 18.84 6.94
N ARG A 353 7.76 19.74 6.08
CA ARG A 353 8.16 21.15 6.11
C ARG A 353 7.01 22.08 5.79
N PRO A 354 7.01 23.30 6.37
CA PRO A 354 6.04 24.33 6.01
C PRO A 354 6.31 24.80 4.57
N GLY A 355 5.25 25.23 3.89
CA GLY A 355 5.33 25.77 2.53
C GLY A 355 4.00 25.70 1.80
N PHE A 356 4.08 25.68 0.49
CA PHE A 356 2.93 25.51 -0.37
C PHE A 356 3.04 24.18 -1.13
N LEU A 357 1.91 23.55 -1.41
CA LEU A 357 1.73 22.45 -2.34
C LEU A 357 0.49 22.77 -3.15
N ASP A 358 0.60 22.81 -4.47
CA ASP A 358 -0.44 23.25 -5.40
C ASP A 358 -1.11 24.57 -4.95
N GLY A 359 -0.28 25.56 -4.59
CA GLY A 359 -0.73 26.87 -4.13
C GLY A 359 -1.34 26.90 -2.71
N MET A 360 -1.58 25.77 -2.07
CA MET A 360 -2.16 25.68 -0.73
C MET A 360 -1.07 25.75 0.35
N PRO A 361 -1.16 26.68 1.31
CA PRO A 361 -0.22 26.76 2.42
C PRO A 361 -0.46 25.63 3.41
N GLY A 362 0.62 25.00 3.91
CA GLY A 362 0.49 23.89 4.84
C GLY A 362 1.81 23.40 5.40
N LEU A 363 1.74 22.28 6.14
CA LEU A 363 2.88 21.50 6.60
C LEU A 363 2.87 20.18 5.83
N TRP A 364 3.64 20.14 4.73
CA TRP A 364 3.57 19.11 3.71
C TRP A 364 4.62 18.03 3.92
N TRP A 365 4.31 16.82 3.50
CA TRP A 365 5.22 15.68 3.52
C TRP A 365 6.42 15.92 2.61
N THR A 366 7.55 15.32 2.98
CA THR A 366 8.76 15.38 2.17
C THR A 366 9.42 14.01 2.13
N ILE A 367 10.00 13.70 0.96
CA ILE A 367 10.94 12.60 0.78
C ILE A 367 12.30 13.23 0.47
N ASN A 368 13.33 12.88 1.25
CA ASN A 368 14.68 13.47 1.17
C ASN A 368 14.69 15.01 1.27
N GLY A 369 13.68 15.61 1.94
CA GLY A 369 13.52 17.04 2.10
C GLY A 369 12.81 17.74 0.95
N HIS A 370 12.43 17.02 -0.09
CA HIS A 370 11.67 17.50 -1.24
C HIS A 370 10.18 17.21 -1.08
N LYS A 371 9.33 18.12 -1.54
CA LYS A 371 7.88 17.96 -1.60
C LYS A 371 7.47 17.46 -2.97
N PHE A 372 6.38 16.74 -3.05
CA PHE A 372 5.73 16.44 -4.32
C PHE A 372 5.50 17.70 -5.17
N PRO A 373 5.71 17.68 -6.50
CA PRO A 373 6.17 16.56 -7.32
C PRO A 373 7.71 16.43 -7.43
N ASP A 374 8.50 17.28 -6.79
CA ASP A 374 9.98 17.30 -6.86
C ASP A 374 10.62 16.28 -5.88
N VAL A 375 10.09 15.05 -5.85
CA VAL A 375 10.59 13.94 -5.03
C VAL A 375 11.63 13.11 -5.79
N PRO A 376 12.49 12.31 -5.13
CA PRO A 376 13.39 11.41 -5.85
C PRO A 376 12.58 10.39 -6.66
N MET A 377 13.08 10.02 -7.83
CA MET A 377 12.71 8.82 -8.57
C MET A 377 13.86 7.83 -8.43
N TYR A 378 13.63 6.70 -7.79
CA TYR A 378 14.66 5.71 -7.52
C TYR A 378 14.90 4.86 -8.77
N MET A 379 16.08 5.05 -9.39
CA MET A 379 16.42 4.42 -10.66
C MET A 379 17.16 3.11 -10.45
N VAL A 380 16.67 2.03 -11.09
CA VAL A 380 17.29 0.70 -11.03
C VAL A 380 17.40 0.07 -12.41
N ALA A 381 18.30 -0.91 -12.54
CA ALA A 381 18.35 -1.82 -13.66
C ALA A 381 17.82 -3.20 -13.23
N GLU A 382 17.32 -3.98 -14.19
CA GLU A 382 16.89 -5.36 -13.92
C GLU A 382 18.06 -6.20 -13.40
N GLY A 383 17.85 -6.87 -12.27
CA GLY A 383 18.84 -7.67 -11.57
C GLY A 383 19.64 -6.91 -10.51
N ASP A 384 19.51 -5.58 -10.40
CA ASP A 384 20.20 -4.82 -9.34
C ASP A 384 19.78 -5.31 -7.96
N VAL A 385 20.75 -5.51 -7.09
CA VAL A 385 20.52 -5.63 -5.65
C VAL A 385 20.38 -4.23 -5.07
N VAL A 386 19.17 -3.94 -4.57
CA VAL A 386 18.83 -2.65 -3.98
C VAL A 386 18.91 -2.73 -2.47
N ARG A 387 19.58 -1.77 -1.84
CA ARG A 387 19.52 -1.50 -0.40
C ARG A 387 18.95 -0.11 -0.19
N MET A 388 17.94 -0.01 0.65
CA MET A 388 17.30 1.26 0.95
C MET A 388 17.27 1.50 2.46
N LYS A 389 17.67 2.70 2.87
CA LYS A 389 17.60 3.14 4.26
C LYS A 389 16.45 4.12 4.41
N ILE A 390 15.38 3.66 5.06
CA ILE A 390 14.18 4.44 5.30
C ILE A 390 14.24 5.03 6.71
N SER A 391 14.11 6.34 6.83
CA SER A 391 14.06 7.01 8.13
C SER A 391 12.88 7.98 8.20
N ASN A 392 12.22 8.04 9.35
CA ASN A 392 11.04 8.86 9.54
C ASN A 392 11.25 9.85 10.70
N THR A 393 11.15 11.15 10.38
CA THR A 393 11.21 12.25 11.36
C THR A 393 10.00 13.18 11.26
N SER A 394 8.93 12.74 10.61
CA SER A 394 7.75 13.54 10.28
C SER A 394 6.84 13.85 11.46
N GLY A 395 6.97 13.11 12.57
CA GLY A 395 6.10 13.20 13.73
C GLY A 395 4.92 12.22 13.73
N GLN A 396 4.70 11.48 12.64
CA GLN A 396 3.66 10.45 12.49
C GLN A 396 4.27 9.14 12.00
N ALA A 397 3.53 8.04 12.08
CA ALA A 397 3.91 6.77 11.47
C ALA A 397 3.38 6.67 10.04
N HIS A 398 4.11 5.95 9.19
CA HIS A 398 3.78 5.80 7.77
C HIS A 398 3.95 4.35 7.35
N PRO A 399 2.86 3.66 6.96
CA PRO A 399 2.92 2.38 6.27
C PRO A 399 3.33 2.63 4.80
N MET A 400 4.61 2.40 4.50
CA MET A 400 5.16 2.60 3.15
C MET A 400 4.98 1.32 2.34
N HIS A 401 4.38 1.46 1.16
CA HIS A 401 4.07 0.37 0.25
C HIS A 401 4.80 0.54 -1.08
N LEU A 402 5.54 -0.49 -1.45
CA LEU A 402 6.24 -0.59 -2.73
C LEU A 402 5.49 -1.56 -3.64
N HIS A 403 5.04 -1.08 -4.79
CA HIS A 403 4.38 -1.91 -5.80
C HIS A 403 5.34 -2.88 -6.48
N GLY A 404 4.81 -4.03 -6.87
CA GLY A 404 5.49 -5.01 -7.72
C GLY A 404 6.73 -5.69 -7.13
N HIS A 405 7.08 -5.42 -5.86
CA HIS A 405 8.26 -5.95 -5.20
C HIS A 405 8.00 -6.26 -3.73
N HIS A 406 8.76 -7.24 -3.21
CA HIS A 406 8.88 -7.48 -1.78
C HIS A 406 10.31 -7.20 -1.33
N ALA A 407 10.47 -6.45 -0.25
CA ALA A 407 11.75 -6.18 0.37
C ALA A 407 11.93 -6.96 1.66
N VAL A 408 13.15 -7.43 1.94
CA VAL A 408 13.50 -8.02 3.23
C VAL A 408 14.01 -6.94 4.18
N VAL A 409 13.49 -6.94 5.40
CA VAL A 409 13.97 -6.04 6.46
C VAL A 409 15.27 -6.58 7.04
N LEU A 410 16.35 -5.79 6.91
CA LEU A 410 17.68 -6.12 7.41
C LEU A 410 17.90 -5.65 8.84
N SER A 411 17.40 -4.46 9.17
CA SER A 411 17.54 -3.88 10.52
C SER A 411 16.45 -2.86 10.83
N ARG A 412 16.21 -2.64 12.13
CA ARG A 412 15.40 -1.52 12.65
C ARG A 412 16.19 -0.81 13.74
N ASN A 413 16.38 0.51 13.61
CA ASN A 413 17.13 1.36 14.56
C ASN A 413 18.54 0.83 14.85
N GLY A 414 19.22 0.28 13.83
CA GLY A 414 20.54 -0.32 13.94
C GLY A 414 20.59 -1.73 14.56
N ILE A 415 19.43 -2.31 14.94
CA ILE A 415 19.33 -3.68 15.43
C ILE A 415 19.02 -4.60 14.25
N ALA A 416 19.96 -5.51 13.94
CA ALA A 416 19.82 -6.45 12.84
C ALA A 416 18.68 -7.46 13.06
N ALA A 417 18.04 -7.86 11.98
CA ALA A 417 17.12 -9.00 11.98
C ALA A 417 17.90 -10.31 12.22
N THR A 418 17.39 -11.14 13.14
CA THR A 418 18.00 -12.41 13.55
C THR A 418 17.02 -13.57 13.51
N GLY A 419 15.76 -13.30 13.23
CA GLY A 419 14.70 -14.30 13.07
C GLY A 419 14.58 -14.81 11.64
N SER A 420 13.38 -15.20 11.25
CA SER A 420 13.02 -15.46 9.86
C SER A 420 13.30 -14.23 8.99
N PRO A 421 13.69 -14.37 7.72
CA PRO A 421 13.63 -13.25 6.79
C PRO A 421 12.24 -12.61 6.85
N TRP A 422 12.21 -11.33 7.19
CA TRP A 422 10.99 -10.56 7.27
C TRP A 422 10.76 -9.83 5.96
N TRP A 423 10.01 -10.48 5.07
CA TRP A 423 9.60 -9.93 3.79
C TRP A 423 8.36 -9.08 3.93
N VAL A 424 8.34 -7.93 3.27
CA VAL A 424 7.22 -6.99 3.26
C VAL A 424 7.08 -6.33 1.89
N ASP A 425 5.87 -5.99 1.53
CA ASP A 425 5.57 -4.96 0.54
C ASP A 425 5.04 -3.68 1.23
N THR A 426 4.60 -3.81 2.48
CA THR A 426 4.06 -2.70 3.27
C THR A 426 4.74 -2.64 4.64
N LEU A 427 5.62 -1.63 4.84
CA LEU A 427 6.41 -1.47 6.05
C LEU A 427 5.92 -0.28 6.89
N GLU A 428 5.47 -0.53 8.12
CA GLU A 428 5.19 0.55 9.08
C GLU A 428 6.48 1.20 9.57
N VAL A 429 6.70 2.46 9.23
CA VAL A 429 7.85 3.24 9.69
C VAL A 429 7.39 4.24 10.74
N GLY A 430 7.57 3.90 12.01
CA GLY A 430 7.20 4.74 13.14
C GLY A 430 7.99 6.04 13.20
N ASN A 431 7.45 7.07 13.88
CA ASN A 431 8.18 8.32 14.07
C ASN A 431 9.48 8.08 14.85
N LYS A 432 10.59 8.60 14.33
CA LYS A 432 11.98 8.41 14.79
C LYS A 432 12.52 6.99 14.60
N GLU A 433 11.89 6.17 13.80
CA GLU A 433 12.41 4.88 13.39
C GLU A 433 13.26 4.99 12.13
N THR A 434 14.21 4.06 12.02
CA THR A 434 15.03 3.87 10.83
C THR A 434 15.06 2.39 10.50
N TYR A 435 14.78 2.05 9.27
CA TYR A 435 14.87 0.70 8.73
C TYR A 435 15.94 0.64 7.64
N GLU A 436 16.60 -0.51 7.53
CA GLU A 436 17.32 -0.90 6.33
C GLU A 436 16.60 -2.09 5.72
N ILE A 437 16.26 -1.95 4.45
CA ILE A 437 15.61 -2.99 3.64
C ILE A 437 16.45 -3.32 2.42
N ALA A 438 16.24 -4.49 1.82
CA ALA A 438 16.87 -4.84 0.55
C ALA A 438 15.94 -5.74 -0.29
N PHE A 439 16.09 -5.65 -1.59
CA PHE A 439 15.41 -6.50 -2.57
C PHE A 439 16.23 -6.63 -3.85
N VAL A 440 15.85 -7.55 -4.71
CA VAL A 440 16.35 -7.62 -6.08
C VAL A 440 15.34 -6.94 -6.99
N ALA A 441 15.80 -6.05 -7.86
CA ALA A 441 14.98 -5.42 -8.88
C ALA A 441 14.76 -6.45 -10.02
N ASP A 442 13.75 -7.32 -9.89
CA ASP A 442 13.48 -8.44 -10.80
C ASP A 442 12.13 -8.37 -11.53
N ASN A 443 11.43 -7.25 -11.38
CA ASN A 443 10.15 -6.99 -12.04
C ASN A 443 10.21 -5.62 -12.78
N PRO A 444 10.64 -5.58 -14.05
CA PRO A 444 10.80 -4.33 -14.80
C PRO A 444 9.51 -3.52 -14.88
N GLY A 445 9.63 -2.19 -14.70
CA GLY A 445 8.47 -1.31 -14.75
C GLY A 445 8.70 0.10 -14.22
N LEU A 446 7.60 0.82 -14.09
CA LEU A 446 7.44 2.06 -13.35
C LEU A 446 6.49 1.77 -12.18
N TRP A 447 7.02 1.70 -10.97
CA TRP A 447 6.31 1.23 -9.78
C TRP A 447 6.12 2.36 -8.78
N MET A 448 4.92 2.49 -8.27
CA MET A 448 4.62 3.45 -7.22
C MET A 448 5.17 2.99 -5.88
N ASP A 449 5.71 3.92 -5.09
CA ASP A 449 6.06 3.75 -3.68
C ASP A 449 5.37 4.87 -2.90
N HIS A 450 4.41 4.52 -2.08
CA HIS A 450 3.56 5.50 -1.41
C HIS A 450 3.18 5.10 0.02
N CYS A 451 2.74 6.08 0.80
CA CYS A 451 2.19 5.84 2.12
C CYS A 451 0.80 5.21 2.02
N HIS A 452 0.58 4.05 2.63
CA HIS A 452 -0.74 3.39 2.64
C HIS A 452 -1.71 3.97 3.70
N ASN A 453 -1.32 5.02 4.43
CA ASN A 453 -2.26 5.99 4.94
C ASN A 453 -2.63 6.89 3.76
N LEU A 454 -3.64 6.50 2.98
CA LEU A 454 -3.97 7.08 1.68
C LEU A 454 -4.17 8.61 1.72
N PRO A 455 -4.76 9.23 2.77
CA PRO A 455 -4.71 10.68 2.92
C PRO A 455 -3.30 11.29 2.90
N HIS A 456 -2.26 10.59 3.41
CA HIS A 456 -0.89 11.10 3.34
C HIS A 456 -0.31 10.98 1.92
N ALA A 457 -0.71 9.94 1.17
CA ALA A 457 -0.33 9.78 -0.24
C ALA A 457 -0.93 10.90 -1.08
N SER A 458 -2.24 11.18 -0.94
CA SER A 458 -2.90 12.29 -1.63
C SER A 458 -2.35 13.68 -1.24
N GLU A 459 -1.72 13.81 -0.07
CA GLU A 459 -0.94 14.98 0.34
C GLU A 459 0.52 14.94 -0.16
N GLY A 460 0.87 14.02 -1.08
CA GLY A 460 2.15 13.95 -1.78
C GLY A 460 3.23 13.09 -1.10
N LEU A 461 2.89 12.18 -0.17
CA LEU A 461 3.84 11.21 0.36
C LEU A 461 3.90 9.98 -0.55
N MET A 462 4.43 10.17 -1.74
CA MET A 462 4.62 9.18 -2.79
C MET A 462 5.87 9.46 -3.62
N THR A 463 6.42 8.43 -4.22
CA THR A 463 7.51 8.46 -5.19
C THR A 463 7.41 7.24 -6.12
N HIS A 464 8.43 7.00 -6.94
CA HIS A 464 8.47 5.87 -7.85
C HIS A 464 9.82 5.14 -7.79
N LEU A 465 9.75 3.81 -7.93
CA LEU A 465 10.87 2.97 -8.36
C LEU A 465 10.74 2.80 -9.87
N MET A 466 11.74 3.24 -10.63
CA MET A 466 11.71 3.22 -12.08
C MET A 466 12.89 2.42 -12.64
N TYR A 467 12.59 1.48 -13.51
CA TYR A 467 13.62 0.76 -14.25
C TYR A 467 14.13 1.62 -15.40
N GLU A 468 15.45 1.64 -15.57
CA GLU A 468 16.09 2.42 -16.61
C GLU A 468 15.59 2.02 -18.00
N GLY A 469 15.20 3.03 -18.81
CA GLY A 469 14.65 2.82 -20.15
C GLY A 469 13.15 2.51 -20.22
N VAL A 470 12.47 2.38 -19.09
CA VAL A 470 10.99 2.25 -19.06
C VAL A 470 10.34 3.61 -19.29
N THR A 471 9.27 3.64 -20.04
CA THR A 471 8.47 4.84 -20.34
C THR A 471 7.00 4.52 -20.15
N THR A 472 6.18 5.54 -19.91
CA THR A 472 4.73 5.41 -19.91
C THR A 472 4.07 6.38 -20.89
N PRO A 473 3.08 5.94 -21.68
CA PRO A 473 2.25 6.82 -22.49
C PRO A 473 1.18 7.55 -21.69
N TYR A 474 0.92 7.09 -20.45
CA TYR A 474 -0.14 7.63 -19.61
C TYR A 474 0.29 8.91 -18.92
N ARG A 475 -0.68 9.70 -18.49
CA ARG A 475 -0.48 10.98 -17.80
C ARG A 475 -1.42 11.11 -16.62
N VAL A 476 -0.96 11.78 -15.59
CA VAL A 476 -1.77 12.18 -14.44
C VAL A 476 -2.37 13.55 -14.71
N GLY A 477 -3.63 13.74 -14.37
CA GLY A 477 -4.38 15.00 -14.59
C GLY A 477 -4.85 15.20 -16.04
N GLY A 478 -5.07 16.46 -16.41
CA GLY A 478 -5.50 16.86 -17.76
C GLY A 478 -6.86 16.27 -18.17
N ASP A 479 -7.01 16.02 -19.46
CA ASP A 479 -8.25 15.48 -20.04
C ASP A 479 -8.49 14.00 -19.66
N SER A 480 -7.45 13.28 -19.21
CA SER A 480 -7.58 11.89 -18.77
C SER A 480 -8.25 11.76 -17.40
N HIS A 481 -8.21 12.81 -16.58
CA HIS A 481 -8.68 12.83 -15.19
C HIS A 481 -8.07 11.73 -14.32
N ASN A 482 -6.86 11.25 -14.67
CA ASN A 482 -6.15 10.27 -13.85
C ASN A 482 -5.62 10.94 -12.58
N GLU A 483 -6.03 10.41 -11.44
CA GLU A 483 -5.61 10.83 -10.10
C GLU A 483 -5.30 9.57 -9.27
N PRO A 484 -4.06 9.06 -9.30
CA PRO A 484 -3.74 7.77 -8.66
C PRO A 484 -4.00 7.75 -7.14
N GLU A 485 -3.99 8.95 -6.45
CA GLU A 485 -4.16 9.06 -4.98
C GLU A 485 -5.32 9.99 -4.55
#